data_cffdc53deebb016935adb3ceeebaad59
#
_entry.id   cffdc53deebb016935adb3ceeebaad59
#
_cell.length_a   1.000
_cell.length_b   1.000
_cell.length_c   1.000
_cell.angle_alpha   90.00
_cell.angle_beta   90.00
_cell.angle_gamma   90.00
#
_symmetry.space_group_name_H-M   'P 1'
#
loop_
_entity.id
_entity.type
_entity.pdbx_description
1 polymer ?
#
loop_
_entity_poly.entity_id
_entity_poly.type
_entity_poly.pdbx_seq_one_letter_code
_entity_poly.pdbx_strand_id
1 'polypeptide(L)'
;MQPAQEYLTRIVDVRGDFTELSDKGLAWTAEHDGVVLAVAGVEPQWENRAIAFALISESAGQFFPAIHKAVRDFLIRTPFRRIEAAVDVGFKEGHRWIKMLGFELEGYMKAYRPDGADMLLYARVK
;
A
#
# COMPACT_ATOMS: atom_id res chain seq x y z
N MET A 1 -2.58 17.51 5.62
CA MET A 1 -2.28 16.21 4.95
C MET A 1 -2.11 16.45 3.46
N GLN A 2 -1.12 15.84 2.88
CA GLN A 2 -0.91 15.94 1.43
C GLN A 2 -2.03 15.22 0.68
N PRO A 3 -2.38 15.68 -0.53
CA PRO A 3 -3.40 15.00 -1.32
C PRO A 3 -3.11 13.52 -1.55
N ALA A 4 -1.85 13.16 -1.78
CA ALA A 4 -1.46 11.76 -1.99
C ALA A 4 -1.73 10.91 -0.75
N GLN A 5 -1.40 11.42 0.44
CA GLN A 5 -1.65 10.71 1.68
C GLN A 5 -3.14 10.61 1.97
N GLU A 6 -3.88 11.68 1.72
CA GLU A 6 -5.33 11.67 1.90
C GLU A 6 -5.97 10.61 1.02
N TYR A 7 -5.51 10.50 -0.21
CA TYR A 7 -5.98 9.50 -1.13
C TYR A 7 -5.70 8.08 -0.61
N LEU A 8 -4.47 7.82 -0.15
CA LEU A 8 -4.11 6.52 0.40
C LEU A 8 -4.95 6.18 1.62
N THR A 9 -5.22 7.17 2.47
CA THR A 9 -6.09 6.98 3.62
C THR A 9 -7.47 6.49 3.18
N ARG A 10 -8.04 7.07 2.13
CA ARG A 10 -9.34 6.64 1.64
C ARG A 10 -9.34 5.23 1.09
N ILE A 11 -8.25 4.80 0.45
CA ILE A 11 -8.14 3.44 -0.06
C ILE A 11 -8.17 2.42 1.07
N VAL A 12 -7.51 2.73 2.18
CA VAL A 12 -7.35 1.79 3.30
C VAL A 12 -8.32 2.04 4.43
N ASP A 13 -8.95 3.20 4.46
CA ASP A 13 -9.80 3.65 5.56
C ASP A 13 -10.98 2.72 5.81
N VAL A 14 -11.36 1.98 4.82
CA VAL A 14 -12.42 0.99 4.97
C VAL A 14 -12.14 0.01 6.10
N ARG A 15 -10.91 -0.06 6.57
CA ARG A 15 -10.49 -0.96 7.64
C ARG A 15 -10.37 -0.27 8.98
N GLY A 16 -9.78 0.92 8.97
CA GLY A 16 -9.59 1.72 10.16
C GLY A 16 -8.62 1.13 11.19
N ASP A 17 -8.62 -0.15 11.36
CA ASP A 17 -7.83 -0.81 12.39
C ASP A 17 -7.00 -1.94 11.80
N PHE A 18 -5.68 -1.82 11.95
CA PHE A 18 -4.73 -2.80 11.42
C PHE A 18 -4.07 -3.66 12.50
N THR A 19 -4.59 -3.59 13.73
CA THR A 19 -4.02 -4.33 14.86
C THR A 19 -3.97 -5.83 14.60
N GLU A 20 -5.05 -6.38 14.07
CA GLU A 20 -5.10 -7.81 13.80
C GLU A 20 -4.05 -8.22 12.77
N LEU A 21 -3.89 -7.44 11.69
CA LEU A 21 -2.87 -7.74 10.68
C LEU A 21 -1.47 -7.58 11.24
N SER A 22 -1.24 -6.57 12.07
CA SER A 22 0.04 -6.36 12.72
C SER A 22 0.41 -7.52 13.63
N ASP A 23 -0.56 -8.01 14.41
CA ASP A 23 -0.34 -9.14 15.32
C ASP A 23 0.03 -10.41 14.57
N LYS A 24 -0.44 -10.56 13.33
CA LYS A 24 -0.11 -11.69 12.47
C LYS A 24 1.18 -11.50 11.68
N GLY A 25 1.87 -10.38 11.85
CA GLY A 25 3.06 -10.07 11.07
C GLY A 25 2.75 -9.66 9.63
N LEU A 26 1.51 -9.23 9.35
CA LEU A 26 1.06 -8.87 8.01
C LEU A 26 1.00 -7.36 7.79
N ALA A 27 1.26 -6.58 8.82
CA ALA A 27 1.32 -5.12 8.74
C ALA A 27 2.36 -4.60 9.72
N TRP A 28 2.87 -3.40 9.46
CA TRP A 28 3.85 -2.77 10.33
C TRP A 28 3.73 -1.26 10.25
N THR A 29 4.29 -0.60 11.26
CA THR A 29 4.30 0.85 11.37
C THR A 29 5.74 1.34 11.46
N ALA A 30 6.09 2.38 10.71
CA ALA A 30 7.36 3.06 10.83
C ALA A 30 7.18 4.33 11.65
N GLU A 31 8.04 4.52 12.65
CA GLU A 31 7.98 5.68 13.53
C GLU A 31 9.35 6.34 13.66
N HIS A 32 9.35 7.65 13.94
CA HIS A 32 10.55 8.39 14.27
C HIS A 32 10.18 9.44 15.32
N ASP A 33 10.85 9.39 16.46
CA ASP A 33 10.60 10.31 17.60
C ASP A 33 9.12 10.38 18.00
N GLY A 34 8.47 9.21 18.03
CA GLY A 34 7.06 9.12 18.44
C GLY A 34 6.06 9.52 17.37
N VAL A 35 6.54 9.89 16.19
CA VAL A 35 5.67 10.26 15.06
C VAL A 35 5.57 9.10 14.10
N VAL A 36 4.34 8.71 13.76
CA VAL A 36 4.10 7.65 12.77
C VAL A 36 4.38 8.21 11.38
N LEU A 37 5.30 7.60 10.67
CA LEU A 37 5.69 8.00 9.31
C LEU A 37 4.96 7.20 8.25
N ALA A 38 4.69 5.93 8.51
CA ALA A 38 4.03 5.06 7.55
C ALA A 38 3.39 3.87 8.24
N VAL A 39 2.32 3.40 7.64
CA VAL A 39 1.72 2.10 7.98
C VAL A 39 1.60 1.34 6.67
N ALA A 40 2.05 0.11 6.64
CA ALA A 40 1.99 -0.70 5.42
C ALA A 40 1.73 -2.15 5.78
N GLY A 41 1.18 -2.88 4.83
CA GLY A 41 0.91 -4.30 5.05
C GLY A 41 0.17 -4.93 3.89
N VAL A 42 -0.25 -6.17 4.13
CA VAL A 42 -1.06 -6.92 3.18
C VAL A 42 -2.27 -7.51 3.90
N GLU A 43 -3.40 -7.53 3.23
CA GLU A 43 -4.62 -8.15 3.73
C GLU A 43 -4.88 -9.42 2.94
N PRO A 44 -4.78 -10.60 3.58
CA PRO A 44 -4.99 -11.86 2.88
C PRO A 44 -6.42 -11.99 2.37
N GLN A 45 -6.57 -12.48 1.15
CA GLN A 45 -7.87 -12.81 0.57
C GLN A 45 -8.11 -14.32 0.63
N TRP A 46 -7.11 -15.08 0.21
CA TRP A 46 -7.04 -16.52 0.36
C TRP A 46 -5.58 -16.95 0.30
N GLU A 47 -5.32 -18.25 0.29
CA GLU A 47 -3.98 -18.80 0.50
C GLU A 47 -2.87 -18.15 -0.34
N ASN A 48 -3.13 -17.90 -1.62
CA ASN A 48 -2.10 -17.39 -2.54
C ASN A 48 -2.24 -15.92 -2.90
N ARG A 49 -3.22 -15.22 -2.32
CA ARG A 49 -3.54 -13.86 -2.75
C ARG A 49 -3.74 -12.90 -1.57
N ALA A 50 -3.11 -11.74 -1.65
CA ALA A 50 -3.30 -10.67 -0.68
C ALA A 50 -3.41 -9.33 -1.38
N ILE A 51 -3.99 -8.34 -0.69
CA ILE A 51 -4.08 -6.97 -1.17
C ILE A 51 -3.15 -6.11 -0.32
N ALA A 52 -2.22 -5.42 -0.95
CA ALA A 52 -1.28 -4.54 -0.27
C ALA A 52 -1.91 -3.16 -0.03
N PHE A 53 -1.50 -2.53 1.07
CA PHE A 53 -1.90 -1.17 1.38
C PHE A 53 -0.72 -0.42 2.00
N ALA A 54 -0.76 0.92 1.89
CA ALA A 54 0.21 1.78 2.55
C ALA A 54 -0.41 3.14 2.82
N LEU A 55 -0.09 3.70 3.98
CA LEU A 55 -0.39 5.07 4.37
C LEU A 55 0.95 5.74 4.67
N ILE A 56 1.26 6.82 3.96
CA ILE A 56 2.54 7.53 4.12
C ILE A 56 2.24 8.94 4.61
N SER A 57 2.89 9.33 5.72
CA SER A 57 2.76 10.67 6.30
C SER A 57 3.54 11.70 5.50
N GLU A 58 3.05 12.96 5.50
CA GLU A 58 3.82 14.08 4.98
C GLU A 58 5.20 14.18 5.63
N SER A 59 5.28 13.80 6.91
CA SER A 59 6.53 13.87 7.67
C SER A 59 7.56 12.85 7.23
N ALA A 60 7.19 11.92 6.35
CA ALA A 60 8.07 10.82 5.95
C ALA A 60 9.17 11.23 4.98
N GLY A 61 9.10 12.40 4.35
CA GLY A 61 9.94 12.81 3.23
C GLY A 61 11.36 12.28 3.23
N GLN A 62 12.21 12.74 4.17
CA GLN A 62 13.61 12.31 4.22
C GLN A 62 13.79 10.83 4.58
N PHE A 63 12.77 10.21 5.16
CA PHE A 63 12.82 8.79 5.57
C PHE A 63 12.26 7.86 4.50
N PHE A 64 11.79 8.41 3.39
CA PHE A 64 11.16 7.59 2.35
C PHE A 64 12.07 6.48 1.81
N PRO A 65 13.36 6.70 1.57
CA PRO A 65 14.24 5.60 1.11
C PRO A 65 14.24 4.41 2.06
N ALA A 66 14.25 4.65 3.38
CA ALA A 66 14.20 3.58 4.37
C ALA A 66 12.84 2.89 4.37
N ILE A 67 11.77 3.65 4.23
CA ILE A 67 10.40 3.10 4.14
C ILE A 67 10.28 2.24 2.90
N HIS A 68 10.76 2.72 1.76
CA HIS A 68 10.74 1.95 0.51
C HIS A 68 11.47 0.61 0.67
N LYS A 69 12.65 0.64 1.27
CA LYS A 69 13.43 -0.59 1.49
C LYS A 69 12.65 -1.56 2.39
N ALA A 70 12.05 -1.05 3.46
CA ALA A 70 11.28 -1.88 4.39
C ALA A 70 10.07 -2.51 3.71
N VAL A 71 9.35 -1.74 2.87
CA VAL A 71 8.21 -2.26 2.12
C VAL A 71 8.66 -3.33 1.13
N ARG A 72 9.74 -3.07 0.40
CA ARG A 72 10.28 -4.02 -0.56
C ARG A 72 10.67 -5.33 0.12
N ASP A 73 11.41 -5.24 1.22
CA ASP A 73 11.85 -6.42 1.95
C ASP A 73 10.66 -7.21 2.51
N PHE A 74 9.65 -6.50 3.00
CA PHE A 74 8.42 -7.11 3.50
C PHE A 74 7.71 -7.88 2.38
N LEU A 75 7.56 -7.27 1.21
CA LEU A 75 6.90 -7.92 0.07
C LEU A 75 7.65 -9.16 -0.40
N ILE A 76 8.99 -9.12 -0.36
CA ILE A 76 9.80 -10.27 -0.73
C ILE A 76 9.58 -11.44 0.23
N ARG A 77 9.41 -11.14 1.53
CA ARG A 77 9.29 -12.17 2.56
C ARG A 77 7.87 -12.74 2.72
N THR A 78 6.85 -12.05 2.22
CA THR A 78 5.48 -12.55 2.39
C THR A 78 5.30 -13.88 1.65
N PRO A 79 4.43 -14.77 2.16
CA PRO A 79 4.23 -16.07 1.52
C PRO A 79 3.29 -16.02 0.32
N PHE A 80 2.63 -14.89 0.08
CA PHE A 80 1.62 -14.80 -0.97
C PHE A 80 2.27 -14.74 -2.34
N ARG A 81 1.83 -15.62 -3.22
CA ARG A 81 2.32 -15.66 -4.58
C ARG A 81 1.84 -14.43 -5.37
N ARG A 82 0.60 -14.00 -5.12
CA ARG A 82 0.00 -12.86 -5.79
C ARG A 82 -0.32 -11.78 -4.79
N ILE A 83 0.22 -10.58 -4.99
CA ILE A 83 -0.08 -9.41 -4.17
C ILE A 83 -0.59 -8.34 -5.12
N GLU A 84 -1.79 -7.80 -4.83
CA GLU A 84 -2.43 -6.78 -5.64
C GLU A 84 -2.40 -5.44 -4.92
N ALA A 85 -2.45 -4.36 -5.71
CA ALA A 85 -2.61 -3.02 -5.17
C ALA A 85 -3.39 -2.18 -6.16
N ALA A 86 -4.30 -1.36 -5.65
CA ALA A 86 -5.06 -0.42 -6.47
C ALA A 86 -4.50 0.98 -6.27
N VAL A 87 -4.31 1.71 -7.37
CA VAL A 87 -3.76 3.06 -7.33
C VAL A 87 -4.68 3.96 -8.16
N ASP A 88 -5.02 5.13 -7.60
CA ASP A 88 -5.86 6.12 -8.29
C ASP A 88 -5.20 6.51 -9.61
N VAL A 89 -6.00 6.62 -10.65
CA VAL A 89 -5.52 6.95 -12.01
C VAL A 89 -4.67 8.23 -12.01
N GLY A 90 -5.05 9.23 -11.24
CA GLY A 90 -4.36 10.51 -11.19
C GLY A 90 -3.18 10.59 -10.23
N PHE A 91 -2.86 9.52 -9.51
CA PHE A 91 -1.81 9.55 -8.50
C PHE A 91 -0.47 9.10 -9.08
N LYS A 92 0.22 10.03 -9.76
CA LYS A 92 1.46 9.73 -10.49
C LYS A 92 2.57 9.14 -9.60
N GLU A 93 2.75 9.69 -8.40
CA GLU A 93 3.77 9.20 -7.48
C GLU A 93 3.50 7.77 -7.07
N GLY A 94 2.23 7.43 -6.88
CA GLY A 94 1.83 6.07 -6.54
C GLY A 94 2.13 5.09 -7.65
N HIS A 95 1.88 5.47 -8.90
CA HIS A 95 2.18 4.60 -10.04
C HIS A 95 3.68 4.35 -10.17
N ARG A 96 4.51 5.38 -9.98
CA ARG A 96 5.96 5.21 -10.03
C ARG A 96 6.45 4.30 -8.91
N TRP A 97 5.95 4.51 -7.71
CA TRP A 97 6.39 3.73 -6.56
C TRP A 97 5.99 2.26 -6.68
N ILE A 98 4.75 1.99 -7.09
CA ILE A 98 4.27 0.62 -7.19
C ILE A 98 5.09 -0.18 -8.22
N LYS A 99 5.49 0.48 -9.31
CA LYS A 99 6.35 -0.14 -10.31
C LYS A 99 7.75 -0.41 -9.75
N MET A 100 8.29 0.51 -8.97
CA MET A 100 9.59 0.32 -8.30
C MET A 100 9.56 -0.87 -7.34
N LEU A 101 8.40 -1.17 -6.78
CA LEU A 101 8.23 -2.32 -5.89
C LEU A 101 8.03 -3.63 -6.65
N GLY A 102 8.06 -3.61 -7.97
CA GLY A 102 7.97 -4.81 -8.78
C GLY A 102 6.57 -5.20 -9.23
N PHE A 103 5.61 -4.32 -9.05
CA PHE A 103 4.25 -4.57 -9.51
C PHE A 103 4.10 -4.21 -10.99
N GLU A 104 3.24 -4.92 -11.68
CA GLU A 104 2.90 -4.67 -13.08
C GLU A 104 1.44 -4.30 -13.22
N LEU A 105 1.13 -3.43 -14.16
CA LEU A 105 -0.23 -3.02 -14.45
C LEU A 105 -1.02 -4.19 -15.05
N GLU A 106 -2.19 -4.47 -14.47
CA GLU A 106 -3.07 -5.54 -14.96
C GLU A 106 -4.42 -5.03 -15.46
N GLY A 107 -4.89 -3.90 -15.01
CA GLY A 107 -6.19 -3.47 -15.46
C GLY A 107 -6.59 -2.08 -15.05
N TYR A 108 -7.67 -1.62 -15.68
CA TYR A 108 -8.32 -0.35 -15.39
C TYR A 108 -9.67 -0.66 -14.76
N MET A 109 -9.91 -0.10 -13.57
CA MET A 109 -11.14 -0.36 -12.81
C MET A 109 -12.00 0.89 -12.77
N LYS A 110 -13.04 0.92 -13.57
CA LYS A 110 -13.96 2.07 -13.67
C LYS A 110 -14.85 2.14 -12.43
N ALA A 111 -15.04 3.36 -11.92
CA ALA A 111 -15.94 3.63 -10.79
C ALA A 111 -15.68 2.71 -9.60
N TYR A 112 -14.42 2.43 -9.34
CA TYR A 112 -14.02 1.43 -8.35
C TYR A 112 -14.15 1.92 -6.91
N ARG A 113 -13.83 3.20 -6.68
CA ARG A 113 -13.88 3.78 -5.34
C ARG A 113 -15.32 4.14 -4.96
N PRO A 114 -15.60 4.24 -3.65
CA PRO A 114 -16.95 4.64 -3.20
C PRO A 114 -17.42 5.97 -3.77
N ASP A 115 -16.50 6.89 -4.09
CA ASP A 115 -16.84 8.18 -4.69
C ASP A 115 -16.96 8.12 -6.22
N GLY A 116 -16.82 6.92 -6.80
CA GLY A 116 -16.93 6.72 -8.25
C GLY A 116 -15.66 6.95 -9.03
N ALA A 117 -14.54 7.23 -8.36
CA ALA A 117 -13.28 7.44 -9.06
C ALA A 117 -12.70 6.13 -9.61
N ASP A 118 -11.96 6.24 -10.71
CA ASP A 118 -11.33 5.09 -11.36
C ASP A 118 -9.98 4.78 -10.74
N MET A 119 -9.61 3.51 -10.77
CA MET A 119 -8.34 3.03 -10.24
C MET A 119 -7.64 2.16 -11.26
N LEU A 120 -6.31 2.05 -11.15
CA LEU A 120 -5.54 1.06 -11.88
C LEU A 120 -5.20 -0.10 -10.94
N LEU A 121 -5.33 -1.31 -11.45
CA LEU A 121 -4.96 -2.51 -10.71
C LEU A 121 -3.56 -2.93 -11.09
N TYR A 122 -2.73 -3.10 -10.08
CA TYR A 122 -1.37 -3.62 -10.21
C TYR A 122 -1.26 -4.93 -9.46
N ALA A 123 -0.36 -5.79 -9.92
CA ALA A 123 -0.09 -7.05 -9.23
C ALA A 123 1.39 -7.39 -9.30
N ARG A 124 1.87 -8.04 -8.24
CA ARG A 124 3.21 -8.61 -8.14
C ARG A 124 3.04 -10.10 -7.96
N VAL A 125 3.50 -10.89 -8.91
CA VAL A 125 3.36 -12.35 -8.88
C VAL A 125 4.75 -12.98 -8.81
N LYS A 126 4.92 -13.86 -7.82
CA LYS A 126 6.18 -14.60 -7.66
C LYS A 126 6.24 -15.81 -8.57
#